data_5eb4927d9f18413be803db6669056d1c
#
_entry.id   5eb4927d9f18413be803db6669056d1c
#
_cell.length_a   1.000
_cell.length_b   1.000
_cell.length_c   1.000
_cell.angle_alpha   90.00
_cell.angle_beta   90.00
_cell.angle_gamma   90.00
#
_symmetry.space_group_name_H-M   'P 1'
#
loop_
_entity.id
_entity.type
_entity.pdbx_description
1 polymer ?
#
loop_
_entity_poly.entity_id
_entity_poly.type
_entity_poly.pdbx_seq_one_letter_code
_entity_poly.pdbx_strand_id
1 'polypeptide(L)'
;MDLPRTDYKGKKNNMTERLLWQQIPQLAAASAFLRYEPGTASASIFMGFKYSGKQALAHFMGTLMAADLKGTGFFDGINLIVPIPLSRQRLKHRGYNQSECLAAGVAEHTGLPLVTDIVTRTVDNPTQTNLNAEERQSNVAGIFHLERPEAVAGRHVLIVDDVLTTGATVASCANEIATAGEVKISVLTLGLAGKHYASLLPEDEVLLKQSICL
;
A
#
# COMPACT_ATOMS: atom_id res chain seq x y z
N MET A 1 5.35 9.08 21.94
CA MET A 1 4.14 9.23 21.09
C MET A 1 3.83 7.84 20.56
N ASP A 2 2.75 7.23 21.04
CA ASP A 2 2.34 5.91 20.56
C ASP A 2 1.71 6.06 19.18
N LEU A 3 2.34 5.42 18.19
CA LEU A 3 1.78 5.35 16.85
C LEU A 3 0.60 4.36 16.84
N PRO A 4 -0.53 4.67 16.22
CA PRO A 4 -1.68 3.76 16.12
C PRO A 4 -1.36 2.61 15.15
N ARG A 5 -0.61 1.62 15.63
CA ARG A 5 -0.22 0.44 14.85
C ARG A 5 -1.42 -0.46 14.59
N THR A 6 -1.39 -1.18 13.47
CA THR A 6 -2.37 -2.23 13.18
C THR A 6 -2.10 -3.49 14.00
N ASP A 7 -0.84 -3.70 14.39
CA ASP A 7 -0.34 -4.91 15.07
C ASP A 7 -0.58 -6.21 14.30
N TYR A 8 -0.70 -6.10 12.98
CA TYR A 8 -0.86 -7.28 12.12
C TYR A 8 0.36 -8.18 12.10
N LYS A 9 1.58 -7.61 12.13
CA LYS A 9 2.86 -8.34 12.26
C LYS A 9 2.92 -9.61 11.39
N GLY A 10 2.53 -9.50 10.13
CA GLY A 10 2.50 -10.62 9.19
C GLY A 10 1.42 -11.69 9.45
N LYS A 11 0.50 -11.47 10.37
CA LYS A 11 -0.63 -12.38 10.61
C LYS A 11 -1.45 -12.55 9.34
N LYS A 12 -1.76 -13.79 8.99
CA LYS A 12 -2.65 -14.11 7.88
C LYS A 12 -4.08 -13.69 8.17
N ASN A 13 -4.84 -13.48 7.08
CA ASN A 13 -6.25 -13.11 7.14
C ASN A 13 -6.51 -11.78 7.89
N ASN A 14 -5.49 -10.90 7.92
CA ASN A 14 -5.64 -9.56 8.46
C ASN A 14 -6.52 -8.69 7.55
N MET A 15 -6.91 -7.50 8.03
CA MET A 15 -7.84 -6.62 7.32
C MET A 15 -7.32 -6.18 5.94
N THR A 16 -6.00 -5.98 5.80
CA THR A 16 -5.39 -5.59 4.52
C THR A 16 -5.54 -6.71 3.50
N GLU A 17 -5.30 -7.97 3.90
CA GLU A 17 -5.51 -9.14 3.04
C GLU A 17 -6.98 -9.29 2.65
N ARG A 18 -7.91 -9.19 3.60
CA ARG A 18 -9.36 -9.30 3.35
C ARG A 18 -9.85 -8.26 2.35
N LEU A 19 -9.35 -7.03 2.43
CA LEU A 19 -9.70 -5.95 1.52
C LEU A 19 -9.21 -6.22 0.09
N LEU A 20 -8.03 -6.82 -0.06
CA LEU A 20 -7.38 -7.02 -1.36
C LEU A 20 -7.65 -8.38 -1.99
N TRP A 21 -8.05 -9.38 -1.21
CA TRP A 21 -8.18 -10.77 -1.65
C TRP A 21 -9.04 -10.96 -2.90
N GLN A 22 -10.17 -10.29 -2.98
CA GLN A 22 -11.07 -10.39 -4.14
C GLN A 22 -10.61 -9.54 -5.32
N GLN A 23 -9.73 -8.56 -5.09
CA GLN A 23 -9.27 -7.61 -6.08
C GLN A 23 -7.97 -8.04 -6.75
N ILE A 24 -7.16 -8.87 -6.09
CA ILE A 24 -5.84 -9.32 -6.55
C ILE A 24 -5.77 -10.84 -6.47
N PRO A 25 -6.07 -11.57 -7.58
CA PRO A 25 -6.05 -13.03 -7.58
C PRO A 25 -4.69 -13.64 -7.21
N GLN A 26 -3.59 -12.95 -7.50
CA GLN A 26 -2.20 -13.38 -7.23
C GLN A 26 -1.69 -12.97 -5.85
N LEU A 27 -2.57 -12.50 -4.95
CA LEU A 27 -2.18 -12.01 -3.62
C LEU A 27 -1.62 -13.16 -2.76
N ALA A 28 -0.38 -13.02 -2.32
CA ALA A 28 0.30 -13.95 -1.40
C ALA A 28 0.19 -13.51 0.06
N ALA A 29 0.37 -12.21 0.31
CA ALA A 29 0.28 -11.59 1.64
C ALA A 29 0.01 -10.09 1.52
N ALA A 30 -0.61 -9.49 2.54
CA ALA A 30 -0.71 -8.05 2.65
C ALA A 30 -0.63 -7.60 4.10
N SER A 31 -0.02 -6.42 4.33
CA SER A 31 0.04 -5.80 5.65
C SER A 31 0.00 -4.29 5.55
N ALA A 32 -0.48 -3.65 6.62
CA ALA A 32 -0.40 -2.21 6.82
C ALA A 32 0.19 -1.93 8.20
N PHE A 33 1.03 -0.90 8.31
CA PHE A 33 1.73 -0.60 9.55
C PHE A 33 0.89 0.20 10.53
N LEU A 34 0.21 1.26 10.05
CA LEU A 34 -0.58 2.18 10.87
C LEU A 34 -2.07 2.11 10.51
N ARG A 35 -2.92 2.42 11.49
CA ARG A 35 -4.31 2.82 11.24
C ARG A 35 -4.33 4.31 10.89
N TYR A 36 -4.88 4.65 9.75
CA TYR A 36 -5.07 6.04 9.36
C TYR A 36 -6.45 6.53 9.83
N GLU A 37 -6.45 7.45 10.77
CA GLU A 37 -7.67 8.09 11.27
C GLU A 37 -7.57 9.62 11.05
N PRO A 38 -8.50 10.22 10.28
CA PRO A 38 -8.51 11.67 10.09
C PRO A 38 -8.60 12.42 11.44
N GLY A 39 -7.82 13.50 11.57
CA GLY A 39 -7.80 14.31 12.80
C GLY A 39 -6.88 13.81 13.92
N THR A 40 -6.19 12.69 13.72
CA THR A 40 -5.25 12.13 14.70
C THR A 40 -3.78 12.41 14.33
N ALA A 41 -2.86 12.08 15.25
CA ALA A 41 -1.42 12.18 15.02
C ALA A 41 -0.96 11.37 13.80
N SER A 42 -1.61 10.24 13.50
CA SER A 42 -1.31 9.47 12.29
C SER A 42 -1.58 10.28 11.03
N ALA A 43 -2.69 11.02 10.96
CA ALA A 43 -2.99 11.87 9.80
C ALA A 43 -1.91 12.92 9.55
N SER A 44 -1.30 13.47 10.60
CA SER A 44 -0.21 14.45 10.48
C SER A 44 1.04 13.89 9.81
N ILE A 45 1.35 12.59 10.01
CA ILE A 45 2.46 11.91 9.35
C ILE A 45 2.22 11.88 7.83
N PHE A 46 1.02 11.46 7.42
CA PHE A 46 0.67 11.36 5.99
C PHE A 46 0.59 12.74 5.32
N MET A 47 0.09 13.75 6.02
CA MET A 47 0.09 15.13 5.54
C MET A 47 1.52 15.67 5.37
N GLY A 48 2.42 15.33 6.30
CA GLY A 48 3.84 15.68 6.22
C GLY A 48 4.50 15.19 4.94
N PHE A 49 4.18 13.98 4.49
CA PHE A 49 4.70 13.44 3.22
C PHE A 49 4.17 14.16 1.99
N LYS A 50 2.91 14.61 2.03
CA LYS A 50 2.26 15.22 0.86
C LYS A 50 2.69 16.67 0.60
N TYR A 51 3.01 17.41 1.66
CA TYR A 51 3.10 18.89 1.56
C TYR A 51 4.39 19.50 2.12
N SER A 52 5.23 18.74 2.81
CA SER A 52 6.39 19.31 3.52
C SER A 52 7.75 18.83 3.01
N GLY A 53 7.82 18.12 1.87
CA GLY A 53 9.06 17.63 1.30
C GLY A 53 9.87 16.69 2.23
N LYS A 54 9.19 16.00 3.16
CA LYS A 54 9.85 15.18 4.20
C LYS A 54 10.21 13.78 3.69
N GLN A 55 11.04 13.70 2.64
CA GLN A 55 11.50 12.43 2.07
C GLN A 55 12.19 11.54 3.12
N ALA A 56 13.06 12.13 3.95
CA ALA A 56 13.76 11.39 5.00
C ALA A 56 12.80 10.77 6.04
N LEU A 57 11.67 11.43 6.34
CA LEU A 57 10.66 10.87 7.21
C LEU A 57 9.94 9.69 6.54
N ALA A 58 9.61 9.79 5.25
CA ALA A 58 9.00 8.68 4.51
C ALA A 58 9.95 7.47 4.45
N HIS A 59 11.22 7.70 4.16
CA HIS A 59 12.25 6.67 4.17
C HIS A 59 12.34 5.98 5.55
N PHE A 60 12.44 6.77 6.62
CA PHE A 60 12.47 6.25 7.99
C PHE A 60 11.22 5.43 8.34
N MET A 61 10.04 5.88 7.92
CA MET A 61 8.81 5.11 8.11
C MET A 61 8.85 3.77 7.36
N GLY A 62 9.43 3.73 6.15
CA GLY A 62 9.67 2.49 5.42
C GLY A 62 10.55 1.50 6.19
N THR A 63 11.63 1.98 6.80
CA THR A 63 12.48 1.17 7.68
C THR A 63 11.72 0.61 8.87
N LEU A 64 10.85 1.42 9.51
CA LEU A 64 9.99 0.95 10.61
C LEU A 64 8.96 -0.09 10.17
N MET A 65 8.36 0.07 8.99
CA MET A 65 7.43 -0.90 8.41
C MET A 65 8.12 -2.27 8.23
N ALA A 66 9.33 -2.26 7.70
CA ALA A 66 10.11 -3.49 7.51
C ALA A 66 10.54 -4.11 8.84
N ALA A 67 10.97 -3.30 9.80
CA ALA A 67 11.38 -3.75 11.13
C ALA A 67 10.21 -4.42 11.89
N ASP A 68 8.98 -3.90 11.77
CA ASP A 68 7.78 -4.47 12.39
C ASP A 68 7.44 -5.88 11.87
N LEU A 69 7.83 -6.18 10.62
CA LEU A 69 7.59 -7.46 9.96
C LEU A 69 8.81 -8.40 10.01
N LYS A 70 9.92 -7.97 10.61
CA LYS A 70 11.13 -8.80 10.72
C LYS A 70 10.85 -10.09 11.52
N GLY A 71 11.28 -11.22 10.97
CA GLY A 71 11.11 -12.53 11.61
C GLY A 71 9.68 -13.10 11.54
N THR A 72 8.74 -12.45 10.84
CA THR A 72 7.37 -12.94 10.68
C THR A 72 7.19 -13.87 9.46
N GLY A 73 8.20 -13.97 8.59
CA GLY A 73 8.11 -14.67 7.31
C GLY A 73 7.44 -13.85 6.19
N PHE A 74 7.03 -12.61 6.46
CA PHE A 74 6.35 -11.78 5.46
C PHE A 74 7.18 -11.53 4.19
N PHE A 75 8.50 -11.39 4.35
CA PHE A 75 9.42 -11.12 3.23
C PHE A 75 9.95 -12.38 2.56
N ASP A 76 9.59 -13.58 3.04
CA ASP A 76 10.13 -14.84 2.52
C ASP A 76 9.70 -15.05 1.05
N GLY A 77 10.70 -15.30 0.21
CA GLY A 77 10.51 -15.55 -1.21
C GLY A 77 10.19 -14.31 -2.05
N ILE A 78 10.13 -13.11 -1.47
CA ILE A 78 10.00 -11.86 -2.26
C ILE A 78 11.31 -11.61 -3.00
N ASN A 79 11.22 -11.29 -4.30
CA ASN A 79 12.37 -11.09 -5.16
C ASN A 79 12.73 -9.61 -5.36
N LEU A 80 11.73 -8.73 -5.36
CA LEU A 80 11.93 -7.29 -5.58
C LEU A 80 10.77 -6.46 -5.01
N ILE A 81 11.05 -5.17 -4.83
CA ILE A 81 10.10 -4.16 -4.35
C ILE A 81 9.75 -3.21 -5.49
N VAL A 82 8.46 -2.97 -5.68
CA VAL A 82 7.91 -2.01 -6.65
C VAL A 82 7.05 -1.00 -5.92
N PRO A 83 7.42 0.30 -5.91
CA PRO A 83 6.57 1.34 -5.36
C PRO A 83 5.42 1.66 -6.31
N ILE A 84 4.25 2.00 -5.79
CA ILE A 84 3.16 2.55 -6.62
C ILE A 84 3.64 3.86 -7.24
N PRO A 85 3.63 3.99 -8.60
CA PRO A 85 4.06 5.21 -9.26
C PRO A 85 3.02 6.33 -9.13
N LEU A 86 3.52 7.56 -8.98
CA LEU A 86 2.70 8.77 -9.13
C LEU A 86 2.52 9.11 -10.60
N SER A 87 1.40 9.77 -10.92
CA SER A 87 1.27 10.43 -12.21
C SER A 87 2.30 11.54 -12.38
N ARG A 88 2.65 11.84 -13.65
CA ARG A 88 3.62 12.89 -13.98
C ARG A 88 3.25 14.25 -13.39
N GLN A 89 1.97 14.60 -13.41
CA GLN A 89 1.48 15.87 -12.86
C GLN A 89 1.67 15.91 -11.34
N ARG A 90 1.31 14.84 -10.62
CA ARG A 90 1.49 14.76 -9.17
C ARG A 90 2.97 14.74 -8.77
N LEU A 91 3.81 14.03 -9.53
CA LEU A 91 5.25 14.02 -9.31
C LEU A 91 5.85 15.42 -9.49
N LYS A 92 5.46 16.15 -10.55
CA LYS A 92 5.88 17.54 -10.78
C LYS A 92 5.44 18.47 -9.65
N HIS A 93 4.21 18.29 -9.14
CA HIS A 93 3.68 19.13 -8.06
C HIS A 93 4.32 18.84 -6.71
N ARG A 94 4.59 17.56 -6.40
CA ARG A 94 5.12 17.13 -5.09
C ARG A 94 6.65 17.09 -5.04
N GLY A 95 7.32 17.00 -6.20
CA GLY A 95 8.75 16.91 -6.34
C GLY A 95 9.33 15.49 -6.08
N TYR A 96 8.53 14.57 -5.55
CA TYR A 96 8.96 13.20 -5.26
C TYR A 96 7.78 12.22 -5.12
N ASN A 97 8.07 10.92 -5.17
CA ASN A 97 7.10 9.85 -4.94
C ASN A 97 7.24 9.33 -3.50
N GLN A 98 6.19 9.46 -2.69
CA GLN A 98 6.17 9.02 -1.29
C GLN A 98 6.34 7.51 -1.17
N SER A 99 5.65 6.75 -2.03
CA SER A 99 5.71 5.28 -2.03
C SER A 99 7.12 4.79 -2.39
N GLU A 100 7.86 5.53 -3.23
CA GLU A 100 9.27 5.25 -3.54
C GLU A 100 10.19 5.50 -2.33
N CYS A 101 9.98 6.60 -1.60
CA CYS A 101 10.75 6.85 -0.38
C CYS A 101 10.48 5.79 0.72
N LEU A 102 9.22 5.37 0.89
CA LEU A 102 8.86 4.26 1.79
C LEU A 102 9.54 2.96 1.35
N ALA A 103 9.43 2.63 0.05
CA ALA A 103 10.03 1.44 -0.53
C ALA A 103 11.55 1.41 -0.39
N ALA A 104 12.22 2.58 -0.48
CA ALA A 104 13.66 2.69 -0.24
C ALA A 104 14.04 2.32 1.20
N GLY A 105 13.26 2.76 2.20
CA GLY A 105 13.47 2.36 3.59
C GLY A 105 13.22 0.87 3.83
N VAL A 106 12.22 0.28 3.16
CA VAL A 106 11.98 -1.17 3.19
C VAL A 106 13.14 -1.92 2.55
N ALA A 107 13.62 -1.47 1.39
CA ALA A 107 14.73 -2.08 0.65
C ALA A 107 16.03 -2.06 1.47
N GLU A 108 16.36 -0.93 2.09
CA GLU A 108 17.54 -0.80 2.96
C GLU A 108 17.50 -1.79 4.13
N HIS A 109 16.33 -1.95 4.77
CA HIS A 109 16.20 -2.83 5.93
C HIS A 109 16.21 -4.32 5.55
N THR A 110 15.65 -4.68 4.40
CA THR A 110 15.46 -6.08 3.97
C THR A 110 16.57 -6.59 3.06
N GLY A 111 17.31 -5.69 2.39
CA GLY A 111 18.26 -6.02 1.33
C GLY A 111 17.61 -6.41 0.00
N LEU A 112 16.28 -6.30 -0.12
CA LEU A 112 15.55 -6.60 -1.35
C LEU A 112 15.79 -5.51 -2.41
N PRO A 113 15.95 -5.86 -3.70
CA PRO A 113 16.09 -4.91 -4.79
C PRO A 113 14.86 -3.99 -4.91
N LEU A 114 15.07 -2.68 -4.92
CA LEU A 114 14.06 -1.68 -5.26
C LEU A 114 14.13 -1.39 -6.77
N VAL A 115 13.01 -1.53 -7.47
CA VAL A 115 12.90 -1.27 -8.91
C VAL A 115 11.74 -0.32 -9.17
N THR A 116 12.01 0.86 -9.71
CA THR A 116 11.05 1.97 -9.82
C THR A 116 10.54 2.20 -11.25
N ASP A 117 11.10 1.51 -12.24
CA ASP A 117 10.82 1.65 -13.68
C ASP A 117 10.04 0.46 -14.28
N ILE A 118 9.42 -0.36 -13.44
CA ILE A 118 8.62 -1.52 -13.88
C ILE A 118 7.25 -1.09 -14.37
N VAL A 119 6.62 -0.16 -13.65
CA VAL A 119 5.24 0.29 -13.93
C VAL A 119 5.22 1.81 -14.00
N THR A 120 4.53 2.34 -15.00
CA THR A 120 4.22 3.77 -15.10
C THR A 120 2.74 4.04 -14.89
N ARG A 121 2.41 5.23 -14.39
CA ARG A 121 1.03 5.69 -14.29
C ARG A 121 0.71 6.60 -15.47
N THR A 122 -0.16 6.14 -16.37
CA THR A 122 -0.47 6.79 -17.65
C THR A 122 -1.52 7.90 -17.54
N VAL A 123 -2.39 7.82 -16.53
CA VAL A 123 -3.53 8.76 -16.39
C VAL A 123 -3.41 9.55 -15.09
N ASP A 124 -3.49 10.88 -15.23
CA ASP A 124 -3.77 11.81 -14.13
C ASP A 124 -5.28 11.79 -13.87
N ASN A 125 -5.75 10.92 -12.95
CA ASN A 125 -7.15 11.05 -12.51
C ASN A 125 -7.30 12.39 -11.80
N PRO A 126 -8.11 13.32 -12.32
CA PRO A 126 -8.50 14.52 -11.58
C PRO A 126 -9.17 14.10 -10.28
N THR A 127 -9.06 14.93 -9.26
CA THR A 127 -9.73 14.75 -7.96
C THR A 127 -11.23 14.69 -8.21
N GLN A 128 -11.79 13.48 -8.37
CA GLN A 128 -13.20 13.27 -8.68
C GLN A 128 -13.97 13.25 -7.37
N THR A 129 -14.45 14.42 -6.97
CA THR A 129 -15.36 14.59 -5.84
C THR A 129 -16.80 14.10 -6.11
N ASN A 130 -17.15 13.71 -7.35
CA ASN A 130 -18.53 13.48 -7.78
C ASN A 130 -18.82 12.19 -8.57
N LEU A 131 -17.99 11.12 -8.48
CA LEU A 131 -18.31 9.86 -9.15
C LEU A 131 -18.90 8.82 -8.20
N ASN A 132 -19.90 8.09 -8.71
CA ASN A 132 -20.53 6.94 -8.05
C ASN A 132 -19.56 5.75 -7.92
N ALA A 133 -19.84 4.79 -6.99
CA ALA A 133 -18.96 3.67 -6.70
C ALA A 133 -18.66 2.76 -7.92
N GLU A 134 -19.64 2.60 -8.82
CA GLU A 134 -19.52 1.80 -10.06
C GLU A 134 -18.62 2.48 -11.10
N GLU A 135 -18.70 3.81 -11.24
CA GLU A 135 -17.84 4.59 -12.11
C GLU A 135 -16.39 4.65 -11.62
N ARG A 136 -16.17 4.50 -10.31
CA ARG A 136 -14.82 4.38 -9.73
C ARG A 136 -14.16 3.05 -10.09
N GLN A 137 -14.92 1.98 -10.21
CA GLN A 137 -14.42 0.65 -10.57
C GLN A 137 -14.06 0.54 -12.06
N SER A 138 -14.85 1.15 -12.94
CA SER A 138 -14.59 1.17 -14.40
C SER A 138 -13.45 2.13 -14.79
N ASN A 139 -13.22 3.20 -14.03
CA ASN A 139 -12.15 4.18 -14.29
C ASN A 139 -10.75 3.75 -13.80
N VAL A 140 -10.60 2.56 -13.20
CA VAL A 140 -9.32 2.07 -12.65
C VAL A 140 -8.59 1.15 -13.67
N ALA A 141 -9.28 0.64 -14.69
CA ALA A 141 -8.67 -0.14 -15.77
C ALA A 141 -7.84 0.78 -16.69
N GLY A 142 -6.56 0.43 -16.92
CA GLY A 142 -5.66 1.18 -17.82
C GLY A 142 -4.97 2.41 -17.20
N ILE A 143 -5.04 2.59 -15.87
CA ILE A 143 -4.30 3.67 -15.19
C ILE A 143 -2.80 3.39 -15.16
N PHE A 144 -2.41 2.15 -15.10
CA PHE A 144 -1.01 1.71 -15.07
C PHE A 144 -0.64 1.01 -16.36
N HIS A 145 0.65 1.07 -16.70
CA HIS A 145 1.24 0.37 -17.82
C HIS A 145 2.51 -0.34 -17.37
N LEU A 146 2.62 -1.63 -17.68
CA LEU A 146 3.76 -2.46 -17.37
C LEU A 146 4.86 -2.24 -18.43
N GLU A 147 5.93 -1.56 -18.05
CA GLU A 147 7.03 -1.21 -18.95
C GLU A 147 8.01 -2.40 -19.16
N ARG A 148 8.20 -3.21 -18.11
CA ARG A 148 9.23 -4.25 -18.09
C ARG A 148 8.67 -5.58 -17.59
N PRO A 149 7.85 -6.26 -18.39
CA PRO A 149 7.26 -7.55 -18.01
C PRO A 149 8.29 -8.63 -17.68
N GLU A 150 9.42 -8.65 -18.38
CA GLU A 150 10.51 -9.61 -18.15
C GLU A 150 11.17 -9.47 -16.75
N ALA A 151 11.08 -8.29 -16.15
CA ALA A 151 11.64 -8.06 -14.84
C ALA A 151 10.78 -8.65 -13.70
N VAL A 152 9.53 -9.01 -13.96
CA VAL A 152 8.58 -9.51 -12.96
C VAL A 152 8.01 -10.89 -13.25
N ALA A 153 8.09 -11.38 -14.49
CA ALA A 153 7.60 -12.70 -14.88
C ALA A 153 8.22 -13.82 -13.99
N GLY A 154 7.38 -14.68 -13.43
CA GLY A 154 7.77 -15.78 -12.54
C GLY A 154 8.28 -15.34 -11.16
N ARG A 155 8.15 -14.06 -10.79
CA ARG A 155 8.70 -13.52 -9.55
C ARG A 155 7.64 -13.21 -8.50
N HIS A 156 8.09 -13.09 -7.26
CA HIS A 156 7.29 -12.58 -6.15
C HIS A 156 7.61 -11.10 -5.92
N VAL A 157 6.65 -10.24 -6.20
CA VAL A 157 6.78 -8.79 -6.15
C VAL A 157 6.15 -8.24 -4.88
N LEU A 158 6.85 -7.37 -4.16
CA LEU A 158 6.31 -6.58 -3.08
C LEU A 158 5.90 -5.20 -3.60
N ILE A 159 4.62 -4.90 -3.61
CA ILE A 159 4.11 -3.56 -3.90
C ILE A 159 4.08 -2.73 -2.62
N VAL A 160 4.64 -1.51 -2.66
CA VAL A 160 4.65 -0.57 -1.54
C VAL A 160 3.86 0.68 -1.88
N ASP A 161 2.97 1.10 -0.96
CA ASP A 161 2.19 2.34 -1.08
C ASP A 161 2.07 3.09 0.25
N ASP A 162 1.63 4.36 0.20
CA ASP A 162 1.46 5.19 1.39
C ASP A 162 0.17 4.84 2.15
N VAL A 163 -1.00 4.89 1.52
CA VAL A 163 -2.29 4.68 2.19
C VAL A 163 -3.22 3.79 1.38
N LEU A 164 -3.62 2.68 1.97
CA LEU A 164 -4.67 1.82 1.44
C LEU A 164 -6.03 2.31 1.94
N THR A 165 -6.94 2.61 1.01
CA THR A 165 -8.34 2.98 1.30
C THR A 165 -9.28 1.88 0.83
N THR A 166 -9.74 1.91 -0.41
CA THR A 166 -10.55 0.85 -1.04
C THR A 166 -9.71 -0.27 -1.65
N GLY A 167 -8.41 -0.07 -1.79
CA GLY A 167 -7.52 -1.00 -2.48
C GLY A 167 -7.46 -0.84 -4.00
N ALA A 168 -8.33 -0.05 -4.60
CA ALA A 168 -8.46 0.04 -6.06
C ALA A 168 -7.16 0.43 -6.79
N THR A 169 -6.38 1.37 -6.26
CA THR A 169 -5.09 1.79 -6.85
C THR A 169 -4.08 0.66 -6.80
N VAL A 170 -3.93 0.01 -5.64
CA VAL A 170 -3.00 -1.11 -5.44
C VAL A 170 -3.42 -2.29 -6.31
N ALA A 171 -4.72 -2.61 -6.34
CA ALA A 171 -5.25 -3.71 -7.15
C ALA A 171 -5.03 -3.46 -8.66
N SER A 172 -5.27 -2.25 -9.15
CA SER A 172 -5.02 -1.91 -10.56
C SER A 172 -3.54 -2.10 -10.92
N CYS A 173 -2.61 -1.62 -10.08
CA CYS A 173 -1.18 -1.81 -10.31
C CYS A 173 -0.78 -3.29 -10.23
N ALA A 174 -1.28 -4.02 -9.25
CA ALA A 174 -1.00 -5.45 -9.06
C ALA A 174 -1.49 -6.29 -10.25
N ASN A 175 -2.71 -6.03 -10.73
CA ASN A 175 -3.28 -6.74 -11.86
C ASN A 175 -2.54 -6.42 -13.16
N GLU A 176 -2.06 -5.18 -13.35
CA GLU A 176 -1.20 -4.84 -14.47
C GLU A 176 0.14 -5.58 -14.41
N ILE A 177 0.79 -5.64 -13.25
CA ILE A 177 2.03 -6.43 -13.06
C ILE A 177 1.78 -7.92 -13.34
N ALA A 178 0.63 -8.45 -12.93
CA ALA A 178 0.27 -9.85 -13.11
C ALA A 178 0.07 -10.25 -14.58
N THR A 179 -0.10 -9.29 -15.51
CA THR A 179 -0.15 -9.56 -16.97
C THR A 179 1.16 -10.15 -17.51
N ALA A 180 2.28 -9.99 -16.80
CA ALA A 180 3.56 -10.62 -17.15
C ALA A 180 3.55 -12.16 -17.02
N GLY A 181 2.57 -12.75 -16.36
CA GLY A 181 2.43 -14.20 -16.15
C GLY A 181 3.18 -14.73 -14.92
N GLU A 182 2.52 -15.66 -14.20
CA GLU A 182 3.05 -16.39 -13.04
C GLU A 182 3.67 -15.50 -11.93
N VAL A 183 3.16 -14.28 -11.75
CA VAL A 183 3.62 -13.35 -10.71
C VAL A 183 2.89 -13.60 -9.40
N LYS A 184 3.63 -13.64 -8.28
CA LYS A 184 3.06 -13.55 -6.93
C LYS A 184 3.13 -12.11 -6.45
N ILE A 185 2.10 -11.63 -5.76
CA ILE A 185 2.02 -10.25 -5.25
C ILE A 185 1.92 -10.26 -3.73
N SER A 186 2.80 -9.50 -3.08
CA SER A 186 2.59 -9.06 -1.71
C SER A 186 2.42 -7.55 -1.66
N VAL A 187 1.70 -7.05 -0.67
CA VAL A 187 1.41 -5.62 -0.51
C VAL A 187 1.79 -5.16 0.89
N LEU A 188 2.51 -4.04 0.96
CA LEU A 188 2.85 -3.38 2.22
C LEU A 188 2.53 -1.90 2.12
N THR A 189 1.67 -1.39 3.03
CA THR A 189 1.31 0.03 3.07
C THR A 189 1.66 0.65 4.42
N LEU A 190 1.98 1.94 4.40
CA LEU A 190 2.21 2.67 5.65
C LEU A 190 0.91 2.78 6.44
N GLY A 191 -0.21 3.04 5.78
CA GLY A 191 -1.50 3.17 6.46
C GLY A 191 -2.64 2.43 5.81
N LEU A 192 -3.57 2.02 6.64
CA LEU A 192 -4.85 1.49 6.26
C LEU A 192 -5.92 2.46 6.74
N ALA A 193 -6.69 3.04 5.79
CA ALA A 193 -7.72 4.04 6.05
C ALA A 193 -9.09 3.51 5.68
N GLY A 194 -10.13 3.85 6.44
CA GLY A 194 -11.51 3.66 6.02
C GLY A 194 -12.48 3.44 7.17
N LYS A 195 -13.70 3.93 6.96
CA LYS A 195 -14.87 3.67 7.83
C LYS A 195 -15.34 2.21 7.74
N HIS A 196 -14.82 1.43 6.82
CA HIS A 196 -15.21 0.03 6.57
C HIS A 196 -14.63 -0.97 7.58
N TYR A 197 -13.83 -0.50 8.55
CA TYR A 197 -13.29 -1.39 9.59
C TYR A 197 -14.39 -2.11 10.39
N ALA A 198 -15.49 -1.41 10.70
CA ALA A 198 -16.53 -1.96 11.57
C ALA A 198 -17.31 -3.12 10.93
N SER A 199 -17.50 -3.12 9.60
CA SER A 199 -18.25 -4.16 8.90
C SER A 199 -17.42 -5.39 8.51
N LEU A 200 -16.09 -5.32 8.64
CA LEU A 200 -15.17 -6.39 8.28
C LEU A 200 -14.42 -6.97 9.51
N LEU A 201 -14.63 -6.40 10.70
CA LEU A 201 -14.13 -6.96 11.95
C LEU A 201 -14.96 -8.20 12.33
N PRO A 202 -14.32 -9.25 12.89
CA PRO A 202 -15.03 -10.30 13.59
C PRO A 202 -15.95 -9.70 14.68
N GLU A 203 -17.11 -10.31 14.92
CA GLU A 203 -18.10 -9.80 15.88
C GLU A 203 -17.55 -9.58 17.28
N ASP A 204 -16.58 -10.39 17.70
CA ASP A 204 -15.85 -10.31 18.96
C ASP A 204 -14.95 -9.04 19.07
N GLU A 205 -14.34 -8.56 17.97
CA GLU A 205 -13.58 -7.29 17.98
C GLU A 205 -14.47 -6.05 17.96
N VAL A 206 -15.69 -6.14 17.44
CA VAL A 206 -16.68 -5.04 17.46
C VAL A 206 -17.18 -4.81 18.88
N LEU A 207 -17.44 -5.88 19.63
CA LEU A 207 -17.92 -5.81 21.02
C LEU A 207 -16.87 -5.23 21.98
N LEU A 208 -15.58 -5.53 21.80
CA LEU A 208 -14.50 -4.99 22.60
C LEU A 208 -14.35 -3.46 22.47
N LYS A 209 -14.60 -2.90 21.27
CA LYS A 209 -14.53 -1.44 21.06
C LYS A 209 -15.73 -0.69 21.63
N GLN A 210 -16.89 -1.30 21.71
CA GLN A 210 -18.08 -0.70 22.34
C GLN A 210 -17.97 -0.65 23.86
N SER A 211 -17.18 -1.54 24.47
CA SER A 211 -16.97 -1.58 25.94
C SER A 211 -15.89 -0.62 26.44
N ILE A 212 -15.10 0.01 25.56
CA ILE A 212 -14.04 0.97 25.94
C ILE A 212 -14.51 2.44 25.82
N CYS A 213 -15.67 2.67 25.21
CA CYS A 213 -16.29 4.01 25.06
C CYS A 213 -17.41 4.29 26.10
N LEU A 214 -17.48 3.57 27.19
CA LEU A 214 -18.24 3.86 28.40
C LEU A 214 -17.24 4.08 29.55
#